data_1f75a5c8e9b9d8f4f16dcfc5a27fdcda
#
_entry.id   1f75a5c8e9b9d8f4f16dcfc5a27fdcda
#
_cell.length_a   1.000
_cell.length_b   1.000
_cell.length_c   1.000
_cell.angle_alpha   90.00
_cell.angle_beta   90.00
_cell.angle_gamma   90.00
#
_symmetry.space_group_name_H-M   'P 1'
#
loop_
_entity.id
_entity.type
_entity.pdbx_description
1 polymer ?
#
loop_
_entity_poly.entity_id
_entity_poly.type
_entity_poly.pdbx_seq_one_letter_code
_entity_poly.pdbx_strand_id
1 'polypeptide(L)'
;MLKGSHLWYRYGQRLRWVVRDQSLTVSPGEIVGLMAPSGYGKTTLAKLLAGYLSPSKGSVSVNGRSLPKKGYCPVQLVFQNPELSVNPRWRIRQILAESHPFEAARLDALGIHPDWLSRYPHELSGGELQRVAIARILNPSTQYLIADEMTAMLDANTQALIWQIVLAFVKQQQIGLIIISHDEPLLKRLCDTLLNIESETSHPTKGDTPQERDRTHVIKTKNKADSQHELTYR
;
A
#
# COMPACT_ATOMS: atom_id res chain seq x y z
N MET A 1 -2.32 -3.28 15.27
CA MET A 1 -2.88 -4.18 14.26
C MET A 1 -3.87 -3.40 13.40
N LEU A 2 -3.67 -3.37 12.08
CA LEU A 2 -4.65 -2.87 11.09
C LEU A 2 -5.65 -3.99 10.81
N LYS A 3 -6.94 -3.68 10.86
CA LYS A 3 -8.01 -4.64 10.63
C LYS A 3 -9.08 -4.03 9.72
N GLY A 4 -9.36 -4.70 8.61
CA GLY A 4 -10.55 -4.53 7.80
C GLY A 4 -11.50 -5.69 8.07
N SER A 5 -12.75 -5.42 8.43
CA SER A 5 -13.74 -6.45 8.80
C SER A 5 -14.96 -6.34 7.91
N HIS A 6 -15.27 -7.43 7.19
CA HIS A 6 -16.48 -7.56 6.35
C HIS A 6 -16.70 -6.35 5.44
N LEU A 7 -15.65 -5.94 4.70
CA LEU A 7 -15.67 -4.75 3.86
C LEU A 7 -16.47 -4.97 2.60
N TRP A 8 -17.46 -4.12 2.39
CA TRP A 8 -18.24 -4.04 1.16
C TRP A 8 -18.17 -2.63 0.61
N TYR A 9 -17.97 -2.50 -0.71
CA TYR A 9 -17.94 -1.18 -1.35
C TYR A 9 -18.42 -1.22 -2.79
N ARG A 10 -19.14 -0.15 -3.18
CA ARG A 10 -19.54 0.18 -4.55
C ARG A 10 -19.56 1.69 -4.76
N TYR A 11 -19.18 2.15 -5.93
CA TYR A 11 -19.10 3.58 -6.26
C TYR A 11 -20.48 4.28 -6.41
N GLY A 12 -21.55 3.56 -6.42
CA GLY A 12 -22.91 4.10 -6.49
C GLY A 12 -23.95 3.06 -6.11
N GLN A 13 -25.10 3.50 -5.60
CA GLN A 13 -26.12 2.58 -5.03
C GLN A 13 -26.62 1.52 -6.01
N ARG A 14 -26.65 1.82 -7.31
CA ARG A 14 -27.10 0.92 -8.38
C ARG A 14 -25.97 0.19 -9.10
N LEU A 15 -24.70 0.48 -8.76
CA LEU A 15 -23.54 -0.14 -9.39
C LEU A 15 -23.20 -1.48 -8.72
N ARG A 16 -22.47 -2.33 -9.45
CA ARG A 16 -21.96 -3.60 -8.94
C ARG A 16 -21.03 -3.39 -7.76
N TRP A 17 -21.03 -4.32 -6.84
CA TRP A 17 -20.07 -4.35 -5.75
C TRP A 17 -18.65 -4.55 -6.30
N VAL A 18 -17.74 -3.66 -5.93
CA VAL A 18 -16.31 -3.72 -6.29
C VAL A 18 -15.53 -4.49 -5.23
N VAL A 19 -15.88 -4.27 -3.96
CA VAL A 19 -15.35 -5.05 -2.83
C VAL A 19 -16.52 -5.77 -2.19
N ARG A 20 -16.38 -7.08 -1.94
CA ARG A 20 -17.43 -7.94 -1.40
C ARG A 20 -16.87 -8.74 -0.23
N ASP A 21 -17.39 -8.51 0.96
CA ASP A 21 -17.11 -9.24 2.20
C ASP A 21 -15.62 -9.54 2.44
N GLN A 22 -14.77 -8.54 2.17
CA GLN A 22 -13.35 -8.71 2.36
C GLN A 22 -12.96 -8.42 3.80
N SER A 23 -12.24 -9.36 4.40
CA SER A 23 -11.65 -9.21 5.74
C SER A 23 -10.16 -9.47 5.67
N LEU A 24 -9.37 -8.61 6.28
CA LEU A 24 -7.93 -8.80 6.39
C LEU A 24 -7.40 -8.18 7.67
N THR A 25 -6.29 -8.70 8.11
CA THR A 25 -5.58 -8.21 9.30
C THR A 25 -4.09 -8.16 8.98
N VAL A 26 -3.44 -7.07 9.39
CA VAL A 26 -2.00 -6.89 9.24
C VAL A 26 -1.42 -6.48 10.60
N SER A 27 -0.43 -7.22 11.06
CA SER A 27 0.29 -6.94 12.31
C SER A 27 1.35 -5.85 12.10
N PRO A 28 1.78 -5.14 13.16
CA PRO A 28 2.97 -4.30 13.08
C PRO A 28 4.18 -5.12 12.61
N GLY A 29 4.95 -4.57 11.66
CA GLY A 29 6.13 -5.22 11.10
C GLY A 29 5.86 -6.36 10.10
N GLU A 30 4.61 -6.78 9.90
CA GLU A 30 4.23 -7.82 8.93
C GLU A 30 4.17 -7.24 7.51
N ILE A 31 4.68 -7.99 6.53
CA ILE A 31 4.62 -7.65 5.11
C ILE A 31 3.66 -8.60 4.40
N VAL A 32 2.56 -8.05 3.93
CA VAL A 32 1.47 -8.81 3.28
C VAL A 32 1.38 -8.44 1.81
N GLY A 33 1.45 -9.44 0.93
CA GLY A 33 1.21 -9.27 -0.50
C GLY A 33 -0.25 -9.53 -0.86
N LEU A 34 -0.86 -8.63 -1.62
CA LEU A 34 -2.20 -8.81 -2.18
C LEU A 34 -2.12 -9.11 -3.66
N MET A 35 -2.57 -10.30 -4.03
CA MET A 35 -2.67 -10.76 -5.40
C MET A 35 -4.14 -10.82 -5.82
N ALA A 36 -4.44 -10.30 -6.99
CA ALA A 36 -5.69 -10.54 -7.70
C ALA A 36 -5.54 -10.06 -9.15
N PRO A 37 -6.32 -10.59 -10.09
CA PRO A 37 -6.37 -10.06 -11.47
C PRO A 37 -6.74 -8.57 -11.51
N SER A 38 -6.44 -7.90 -12.62
CA SER A 38 -6.86 -6.52 -12.83
C SER A 38 -8.38 -6.37 -12.75
N GLY A 39 -8.88 -5.27 -12.18
CA GLY A 39 -10.32 -5.02 -12.02
C GLY A 39 -10.98 -5.64 -10.79
N TYR A 40 -10.25 -6.43 -9.99
CA TYR A 40 -10.80 -7.09 -8.77
C TYR A 40 -10.86 -6.20 -7.52
N GLY A 41 -10.76 -4.91 -7.69
CA GLY A 41 -10.97 -3.96 -6.59
C GLY A 41 -9.80 -3.78 -5.64
N LYS A 42 -8.56 -4.22 -5.98
CA LYS A 42 -7.35 -4.06 -5.14
C LYS A 42 -7.13 -2.61 -4.70
N THR A 43 -7.08 -1.69 -5.67
CA THR A 43 -6.94 -0.24 -5.39
C THR A 43 -8.11 0.30 -4.57
N THR A 44 -9.32 -0.20 -4.78
CA THR A 44 -10.49 0.19 -3.98
C THR A 44 -10.35 -0.31 -2.52
N LEU A 45 -9.89 -1.55 -2.33
CA LEU A 45 -9.60 -2.08 -1.01
C LEU A 45 -8.48 -1.28 -0.32
N ALA A 46 -7.40 -0.95 -1.04
CA ALA A 46 -6.33 -0.07 -0.54
C ALA A 46 -6.88 1.28 -0.06
N LYS A 47 -7.75 1.92 -0.86
CA LYS A 47 -8.40 3.19 -0.50
C LYS A 47 -9.32 3.07 0.72
N LEU A 48 -10.03 1.96 0.88
CA LEU A 48 -10.84 1.69 2.07
C LEU A 48 -9.96 1.56 3.32
N LEU A 49 -8.89 0.75 3.24
CA LEU A 49 -7.98 0.54 4.35
C LEU A 49 -7.22 1.79 4.77
N ALA A 50 -6.90 2.68 3.83
CA ALA A 50 -6.24 3.96 4.09
C ALA A 50 -7.21 5.11 4.43
N GLY A 51 -8.54 4.85 4.45
CA GLY A 51 -9.55 5.84 4.82
C GLY A 51 -9.90 6.87 3.73
N TYR A 52 -9.42 6.69 2.49
CA TYR A 52 -9.82 7.53 1.35
C TYR A 52 -11.27 7.26 0.92
N LEU A 53 -11.77 6.07 1.20
CA LEU A 53 -13.17 5.69 0.97
C LEU A 53 -13.76 5.13 2.27
N SER A 54 -15.03 5.45 2.50
CA SER A 54 -15.78 4.84 3.61
C SER A 54 -16.46 3.55 3.11
N PRO A 55 -16.33 2.42 3.80
CA PRO A 55 -16.98 1.18 3.39
C PRO A 55 -18.52 1.34 3.42
N SER A 56 -19.21 0.72 2.47
CA SER A 56 -20.68 0.66 2.45
C SER A 56 -21.22 -0.22 3.57
N LYS A 57 -20.46 -1.29 3.93
CA LYS A 57 -20.65 -2.15 5.09
C LYS A 57 -19.30 -2.58 5.62
N GLY A 58 -19.25 -2.98 6.88
CA GLY A 58 -18.00 -3.34 7.56
C GLY A 58 -17.29 -2.15 8.17
N SER A 59 -16.06 -2.36 8.60
CA SER A 59 -15.27 -1.31 9.28
C SER A 59 -13.78 -1.50 9.09
N VAL A 60 -13.03 -0.38 9.20
CA VAL A 60 -11.57 -0.37 9.24
C VAL A 60 -11.13 0.23 10.57
N SER A 61 -10.14 -0.42 11.20
CA SER A 61 -9.59 0.04 12.48
C SER A 61 -8.09 -0.19 12.57
N VAL A 62 -7.43 0.66 13.35
CA VAL A 62 -6.02 0.51 13.75
C VAL A 62 -5.99 0.42 15.27
N ASN A 63 -5.43 -0.68 15.80
CA ASN A 63 -5.37 -0.95 17.23
C ASN A 63 -6.74 -0.84 17.93
N GLY A 64 -7.80 -1.32 17.27
CA GLY A 64 -9.18 -1.28 17.75
C GLY A 64 -9.87 0.09 17.66
N ARG A 65 -9.20 1.13 17.16
CA ARG A 65 -9.75 2.46 16.94
C ARG A 65 -10.04 2.72 15.48
N SER A 66 -11.16 3.35 15.18
CA SER A 66 -11.48 3.79 13.81
C SER A 66 -10.43 4.78 13.30
N LEU A 67 -10.25 4.82 11.98
CA LEU A 67 -9.34 5.79 11.35
C LEU A 67 -9.79 7.23 11.64
N PRO A 68 -8.84 8.16 11.82
CA PRO A 68 -9.15 9.56 12.09
C PRO A 68 -9.82 10.20 10.86
N LYS A 69 -10.88 11.00 11.10
CA LYS A 69 -11.55 11.76 10.04
C LYS A 69 -10.82 13.06 9.67
N LYS A 70 -9.91 13.53 10.52
CA LYS A 70 -9.10 14.75 10.34
C LYS A 70 -7.71 14.51 10.90
N GLY A 71 -6.74 15.23 10.35
CA GLY A 71 -5.34 15.11 10.75
C GLY A 71 -4.63 13.94 10.07
N TYR A 72 -3.48 13.58 10.60
CA TYR A 72 -2.64 12.53 10.03
C TYR A 72 -3.25 11.15 10.18
N CYS A 73 -3.41 10.42 9.08
CA CYS A 73 -3.88 9.02 9.10
C CYS A 73 -2.67 8.09 9.36
N PRO A 74 -2.74 7.17 10.33
CA PRO A 74 -1.65 6.23 10.59
C PRO A 74 -1.46 5.18 9.48
N VAL A 75 -2.42 5.07 8.56
CA VAL A 75 -2.35 4.21 7.37
C VAL A 75 -2.10 5.10 6.16
N GLN A 76 -0.93 4.97 5.55
CA GLN A 76 -0.55 5.73 4.37
C GLN A 76 -0.64 4.87 3.11
N LEU A 77 -1.04 5.48 1.99
CA LEU A 77 -1.17 4.83 0.68
C LEU A 77 -0.27 5.50 -0.35
N VAL A 78 0.59 4.71 -0.99
CA VAL A 78 1.28 5.11 -2.21
C VAL A 78 0.44 4.65 -3.40
N PHE A 79 -0.01 5.60 -4.19
CA PHE A 79 -0.74 5.31 -5.42
C PHE A 79 0.20 4.94 -6.56
N GLN A 80 -0.29 4.13 -7.49
CA GLN A 80 0.38 3.85 -8.75
C GLN A 80 0.67 5.14 -9.54
N ASN A 81 -0.28 6.08 -9.54
CA ASN A 81 -0.09 7.41 -10.12
C ASN A 81 0.19 8.42 -9.00
N PRO A 82 1.43 8.97 -8.91
CA PRO A 82 1.83 9.88 -7.84
C PRO A 82 1.09 11.23 -7.87
N GLU A 83 0.60 11.67 -9.02
CA GLU A 83 -0.16 12.91 -9.15
C GLU A 83 -1.44 12.91 -8.30
N LEU A 84 -2.02 11.71 -8.05
CA LEU A 84 -3.19 11.56 -7.19
C LEU A 84 -2.90 11.75 -5.70
N SER A 85 -1.63 11.76 -5.32
CA SER A 85 -1.21 11.80 -3.91
C SER A 85 -0.67 13.14 -3.46
N VAL A 86 -0.44 14.09 -4.37
CA VAL A 86 0.20 15.37 -4.07
C VAL A 86 -0.70 16.56 -4.46
N ASN A 87 -0.52 17.68 -3.77
CA ASN A 87 -1.18 18.92 -4.17
C ASN A 87 -0.43 19.55 -5.37
N PRO A 88 -1.03 19.66 -6.57
CA PRO A 88 -0.35 20.13 -7.77
C PRO A 88 0.03 21.64 -7.71
N ARG A 89 -0.54 22.38 -6.75
CA ARG A 89 -0.25 23.81 -6.54
C ARG A 89 0.86 24.08 -5.54
N TRP A 90 1.38 23.03 -4.90
CA TRP A 90 2.46 23.15 -3.93
C TRP A 90 3.81 22.84 -4.57
N ARG A 91 4.85 23.51 -4.08
CA ARG A 91 6.22 23.13 -4.42
C ARG A 91 6.60 21.83 -3.72
N ILE A 92 7.55 21.10 -4.28
CA ILE A 92 8.00 19.80 -3.76
C ILE A 92 8.40 19.90 -2.28
N ARG A 93 9.10 20.97 -1.85
CA ARG A 93 9.42 21.17 -0.43
C ARG A 93 8.18 21.24 0.47
N GLN A 94 7.08 21.82 0.00
CA GLN A 94 5.84 21.92 0.77
C GLN A 94 5.15 20.56 0.86
N ILE A 95 5.18 19.82 -0.23
CA ILE A 95 4.64 18.44 -0.28
C ILE A 95 5.39 17.53 0.70
N LEU A 96 6.72 17.57 0.69
CA LEU A 96 7.56 16.78 1.59
C LEU A 96 7.36 17.16 3.06
N ALA A 97 7.16 18.46 3.34
CA ALA A 97 6.96 18.98 4.70
C ALA A 97 5.50 18.92 5.20
N GLU A 98 4.56 18.36 4.42
CA GLU A 98 3.12 18.38 4.73
C GLU A 98 2.79 17.77 6.09
N SER A 99 3.45 16.71 6.47
CA SER A 99 3.14 15.97 7.68
C SER A 99 4.26 15.95 8.72
N HIS A 100 5.49 16.14 8.29
CA HIS A 100 6.68 16.09 9.14
C HIS A 100 7.87 16.74 8.43
N PRO A 101 8.80 17.39 9.16
CA PRO A 101 10.05 17.83 8.56
C PRO A 101 10.80 16.67 7.90
N PHE A 102 11.22 16.85 6.67
CA PHE A 102 11.96 15.84 5.94
C PHE A 102 13.45 15.83 6.31
N GLU A 103 14.05 14.64 6.31
CA GLU A 103 15.48 14.46 6.56
C GLU A 103 16.25 14.49 5.23
N ALA A 104 17.27 15.34 5.12
CA ALA A 104 18.08 15.49 3.90
C ALA A 104 18.72 14.15 3.47
N ALA A 105 19.23 13.37 4.42
CA ALA A 105 19.83 12.07 4.14
C ALA A 105 18.84 11.08 3.49
N ARG A 106 17.56 11.13 3.88
CA ARG A 106 16.51 10.29 3.27
C ARG A 106 16.18 10.74 1.85
N LEU A 107 16.18 12.06 1.60
CA LEU A 107 15.95 12.58 0.25
C LEU A 107 17.09 12.16 -0.67
N ASP A 108 18.33 12.26 -0.21
CA ASP A 108 19.51 11.85 -0.97
C ASP A 108 19.47 10.35 -1.28
N ALA A 109 19.17 9.50 -0.28
CA ALA A 109 19.01 8.06 -0.47
C ALA A 109 17.94 7.71 -1.53
N LEU A 110 16.83 8.47 -1.59
CA LEU A 110 15.78 8.32 -2.61
C LEU A 110 16.14 8.98 -3.94
N GLY A 111 17.34 9.58 -4.08
CA GLY A 111 17.77 10.29 -5.28
C GLY A 111 16.90 11.51 -5.58
N ILE A 112 16.43 12.21 -4.55
CA ILE A 112 15.68 13.46 -4.67
C ILE A 112 16.68 14.61 -4.63
N HIS A 113 16.92 15.23 -5.79
CA HIS A 113 17.86 16.33 -5.91
C HIS A 113 17.35 17.60 -5.23
N PRO A 114 18.24 18.40 -4.59
CA PRO A 114 17.85 19.67 -3.95
C PRO A 114 17.14 20.66 -4.90
N ASP A 115 17.49 20.65 -6.17
CA ASP A 115 16.86 21.52 -7.19
C ASP A 115 15.38 21.24 -7.39
N TRP A 116 14.92 20.01 -7.10
CA TRP A 116 13.51 19.68 -7.21
C TRP A 116 12.66 20.36 -6.15
N LEU A 117 13.25 20.70 -5.00
CA LEU A 117 12.51 21.28 -3.86
C LEU A 117 11.79 22.58 -4.20
N SER A 118 12.33 23.34 -5.19
CA SER A 118 11.74 24.58 -5.69
C SER A 118 10.72 24.39 -6.81
N ARG A 119 10.65 23.19 -7.42
CA ARG A 119 9.78 22.87 -8.55
C ARG A 119 8.36 22.53 -8.09
N TYR A 120 7.43 22.52 -9.06
CA TYR A 120 6.08 22.00 -8.91
C TYR A 120 5.99 20.56 -9.42
N PRO A 121 4.94 19.78 -9.02
CA PRO A 121 4.76 18.40 -9.47
C PRO A 121 4.81 18.20 -10.99
N HIS A 122 4.23 19.09 -11.76
CA HIS A 122 4.19 19.03 -13.23
C HIS A 122 5.53 19.30 -13.92
N GLU A 123 6.54 19.75 -13.16
CA GLU A 123 7.91 19.99 -13.66
C GLU A 123 8.82 18.77 -13.40
N LEU A 124 8.29 17.70 -12.82
CA LEU A 124 8.99 16.45 -12.56
C LEU A 124 8.49 15.35 -13.51
N SER A 125 9.37 14.41 -13.86
CA SER A 125 8.95 13.16 -14.51
C SER A 125 8.11 12.30 -13.54
N GLY A 126 7.33 11.36 -14.08
CA GLY A 126 6.53 10.45 -13.27
C GLY A 126 7.35 9.68 -12.22
N GLY A 127 8.56 9.21 -12.59
CA GLY A 127 9.46 8.52 -11.66
C GLY A 127 10.05 9.42 -10.58
N GLU A 128 10.38 10.68 -10.91
CA GLU A 128 10.84 11.67 -9.94
C GLU A 128 9.72 12.01 -8.94
N LEU A 129 8.51 12.25 -9.44
CA LEU A 129 7.35 12.53 -8.60
C LEU A 129 6.97 11.33 -7.72
N GLN A 130 7.15 10.10 -8.22
CA GLN A 130 6.93 8.89 -7.45
C GLN A 130 7.89 8.81 -6.25
N ARG A 131 9.17 9.14 -6.43
CA ARG A 131 10.15 9.21 -5.35
C ARG A 131 9.77 10.26 -4.29
N VAL A 132 9.27 11.41 -4.72
CA VAL A 132 8.73 12.46 -3.81
C VAL A 132 7.52 11.94 -3.04
N ALA A 133 6.57 11.27 -3.71
CA ALA A 133 5.38 10.70 -3.07
C ALA A 133 5.76 9.64 -2.01
N ILE A 134 6.76 8.82 -2.29
CA ILE A 134 7.30 7.84 -1.34
C ILE A 134 7.98 8.55 -0.16
N ALA A 135 8.86 9.54 -0.42
CA ALA A 135 9.56 10.27 0.65
C ALA A 135 8.59 10.93 1.65
N ARG A 136 7.48 11.49 1.15
CA ARG A 136 6.44 12.15 1.96
C ARG A 136 5.82 11.22 3.01
N ILE A 137 5.62 9.96 2.67
CA ILE A 137 4.94 8.99 3.54
C ILE A 137 5.88 8.21 4.47
N LEU A 138 7.19 8.23 4.22
CA LEU A 138 8.19 7.65 5.10
C LEU A 138 8.36 8.54 6.36
N ASN A 139 7.31 8.63 7.14
CA ASN A 139 7.15 9.48 8.31
C ASN A 139 7.10 8.61 9.57
N PRO A 140 7.76 9.01 10.68
CA PRO A 140 7.74 8.26 11.94
C PRO A 140 6.33 8.01 12.51
N SER A 141 5.33 8.83 12.14
CA SER A 141 3.94 8.63 12.56
C SER A 141 3.17 7.59 11.73
N THR A 142 3.75 7.09 10.63
CA THR A 142 3.16 6.03 9.82
C THR A 142 3.24 4.71 10.56
N GLN A 143 2.09 4.05 10.78
CA GLN A 143 2.02 2.73 11.41
C GLN A 143 1.80 1.62 10.38
N TYR A 144 1.13 1.94 9.28
CA TYR A 144 0.85 1.02 8.18
C TYR A 144 1.07 1.72 6.85
N LEU A 145 1.68 1.00 5.92
CA LEU A 145 1.94 1.46 4.57
C LEU A 145 1.26 0.51 3.57
N ILE A 146 0.56 1.08 2.60
CA ILE A 146 -0.02 0.34 1.47
C ILE A 146 0.67 0.83 0.21
N ALA A 147 1.35 -0.07 -0.49
CA ALA A 147 2.02 0.18 -1.75
C ALA A 147 1.19 -0.40 -2.90
N ASP A 148 0.42 0.44 -3.59
CA ASP A 148 -0.41 0.03 -4.73
C ASP A 148 0.36 0.26 -6.03
N GLU A 149 1.02 -0.80 -6.52
CA GLU A 149 1.88 -0.79 -7.72
C GLU A 149 2.91 0.36 -7.73
N MET A 150 3.44 0.70 -6.55
CA MET A 150 4.18 1.95 -6.34
C MET A 150 5.47 2.08 -7.17
N THR A 151 6.00 0.99 -7.73
CA THR A 151 7.24 1.02 -8.50
C THR A 151 7.05 0.62 -9.97
N ALA A 152 5.80 0.45 -10.42
CA ALA A 152 5.51 -0.03 -11.78
C ALA A 152 5.99 0.93 -12.90
N MET A 153 6.18 2.21 -12.59
CA MET A 153 6.66 3.23 -13.54
C MET A 153 8.18 3.45 -13.51
N LEU A 154 8.90 2.68 -12.70
CA LEU A 154 10.34 2.85 -12.49
C LEU A 154 11.14 1.77 -13.23
N ASP A 155 12.34 2.10 -13.66
CA ASP A 155 13.29 1.11 -14.15
C ASP A 155 13.73 0.14 -13.04
N ALA A 156 14.23 -1.03 -13.43
CA ALA A 156 14.53 -2.13 -12.50
C ALA A 156 15.53 -1.73 -11.39
N ASN A 157 16.54 -0.92 -11.71
CA ASN A 157 17.55 -0.50 -10.73
C ASN A 157 16.96 0.47 -9.71
N THR A 158 16.20 1.46 -10.19
CA THR A 158 15.48 2.41 -9.33
C THR A 158 14.43 1.68 -8.48
N GLN A 159 13.71 0.71 -9.05
CA GLN A 159 12.75 -0.12 -8.33
C GLN A 159 13.43 -0.87 -7.17
N ALA A 160 14.56 -1.55 -7.43
CA ALA A 160 15.30 -2.27 -6.41
C ALA A 160 15.78 -1.35 -5.27
N LEU A 161 16.33 -0.18 -5.61
CA LEU A 161 16.76 0.83 -4.65
C LEU A 161 15.60 1.32 -3.77
N ILE A 162 14.47 1.67 -4.37
CA ILE A 162 13.29 2.14 -3.65
C ILE A 162 12.77 1.08 -2.68
N TRP A 163 12.67 -0.18 -3.12
CA TRP A 163 12.24 -1.27 -2.23
C TRP A 163 13.21 -1.48 -1.08
N GLN A 164 14.53 -1.40 -1.31
CA GLN A 164 15.53 -1.50 -0.25
C GLN A 164 15.32 -0.41 0.82
N ILE A 165 15.12 0.83 0.41
CA ILE A 165 14.91 1.97 1.33
C ILE A 165 13.59 1.82 2.10
N VAL A 166 12.49 1.49 1.38
CA VAL A 166 11.17 1.31 2.00
C VAL A 166 11.18 0.17 3.01
N LEU A 167 11.77 -0.98 2.65
CA LEU A 167 11.85 -2.14 3.55
C LEU A 167 12.73 -1.88 4.76
N ALA A 168 13.86 -1.17 4.60
CA ALA A 168 14.69 -0.77 5.72
C ALA A 168 13.92 0.12 6.70
N PHE A 169 13.17 1.11 6.19
CA PHE A 169 12.33 1.99 7.00
C PHE A 169 11.19 1.23 7.70
N VAL A 170 10.47 0.38 6.96
CA VAL A 170 9.38 -0.47 7.48
C VAL A 170 9.89 -1.36 8.62
N LYS A 171 11.04 -2.01 8.43
CA LYS A 171 11.67 -2.86 9.45
C LYS A 171 12.12 -2.07 10.67
N GLN A 172 12.77 -0.93 10.47
CA GLN A 172 13.26 -0.08 11.57
C GLN A 172 12.12 0.47 12.43
N GLN A 173 11.01 0.88 11.80
CA GLN A 173 9.86 1.50 12.47
C GLN A 173 8.76 0.48 12.84
N GLN A 174 8.97 -0.80 12.56
CA GLN A 174 7.96 -1.86 12.78
C GLN A 174 6.60 -1.55 12.13
N ILE A 175 6.64 -0.98 10.91
CA ILE A 175 5.45 -0.63 10.14
C ILE A 175 4.86 -1.90 9.51
N GLY A 176 3.54 -2.10 9.59
CA GLY A 176 2.86 -3.12 8.79
C GLY A 176 2.78 -2.67 7.33
N LEU A 177 3.19 -3.52 6.38
CA LEU A 177 3.24 -3.20 4.95
C LEU A 177 2.30 -4.09 4.15
N ILE A 178 1.46 -3.48 3.31
CA ILE A 178 0.66 -4.17 2.30
C ILE A 178 1.23 -3.84 0.94
N ILE A 179 1.63 -4.84 0.17
CA ILE A 179 2.13 -4.69 -1.20
C ILE A 179 1.08 -5.23 -2.17
N ILE A 180 0.57 -4.37 -3.03
CA ILE A 180 -0.31 -4.74 -4.14
C ILE A 180 0.53 -4.71 -5.41
N SER A 181 0.66 -5.84 -6.07
CA SER A 181 1.39 -5.96 -7.33
C SER A 181 0.82 -7.12 -8.15
N HIS A 182 1.01 -7.05 -9.46
CA HIS A 182 0.81 -8.17 -10.37
C HIS A 182 2.10 -8.98 -10.59
N ASP A 183 3.24 -8.51 -10.07
CA ASP A 183 4.54 -9.18 -10.11
C ASP A 183 4.61 -10.20 -8.96
N GLU A 184 4.22 -11.45 -9.26
CA GLU A 184 4.24 -12.54 -8.29
C GLU A 184 5.66 -12.87 -7.77
N PRO A 185 6.72 -12.92 -8.60
CA PRO A 185 8.10 -13.04 -8.13
C PRO A 185 8.49 -11.98 -7.10
N LEU A 186 8.14 -10.72 -7.33
CA LEU A 186 8.39 -9.63 -6.39
C LEU A 186 7.67 -9.89 -5.05
N LEU A 187 6.39 -10.23 -5.09
CA LEU A 187 5.61 -10.50 -3.88
C LEU A 187 6.17 -11.69 -3.08
N LYS A 188 6.53 -12.80 -3.75
CA LYS A 188 7.15 -13.97 -3.10
C LYS A 188 8.47 -13.65 -2.42
N ARG A 189 9.22 -12.69 -2.96
CA ARG A 189 10.51 -12.27 -2.42
C ARG A 189 10.38 -11.34 -1.22
N LEU A 190 9.37 -10.45 -1.23
CA LEU A 190 9.25 -9.36 -0.25
C LEU A 190 8.27 -9.66 0.89
N CYS A 191 7.26 -10.51 0.68
CA CYS A 191 6.14 -10.67 1.61
C CYS A 191 6.29 -11.90 2.51
N ASP A 192 5.87 -11.74 3.76
CA ASP A 192 5.78 -12.84 4.73
C ASP A 192 4.54 -13.70 4.46
N THR A 193 3.46 -13.07 3.98
CA THR A 193 2.16 -13.68 3.71
C THR A 193 1.62 -13.19 2.37
N LEU A 194 1.06 -14.11 1.57
CA LEU A 194 0.35 -13.76 0.33
C LEU A 194 -1.14 -14.02 0.52
N LEU A 195 -1.96 -13.02 0.18
CA LEU A 195 -3.41 -13.08 0.18
C LEU A 195 -3.93 -12.99 -1.24
N ASN A 196 -4.75 -13.96 -1.65
CA ASN A 196 -5.49 -13.90 -2.89
C ASN A 196 -6.88 -13.29 -2.63
N ILE A 197 -7.20 -12.23 -3.38
CA ILE A 197 -8.56 -11.71 -3.43
C ILE A 197 -9.28 -12.45 -4.54
N GLU A 198 -10.11 -13.43 -4.18
CA GLU A 198 -10.95 -14.14 -5.13
C GLU A 198 -12.27 -13.40 -5.33
N SER A 199 -12.69 -13.25 -6.59
CA SER A 199 -14.08 -12.87 -6.88
C SER A 199 -14.90 -14.15 -6.99
N GLU A 200 -16.01 -14.21 -6.30
CA GLU A 200 -17.03 -15.22 -6.61
C GLU A 200 -17.59 -14.94 -8.02
N THR A 201 -17.04 -15.58 -9.04
CA THR A 201 -17.68 -15.76 -10.34
C THR A 201 -18.37 -17.11 -10.45
N SER A 202 -18.54 -17.87 -9.35
CA SER A 202 -19.42 -19.01 -9.34
C SER A 202 -20.85 -18.55 -9.07
N HIS A 203 -21.73 -18.70 -10.07
CA HIS A 203 -23.17 -18.59 -9.90
C HIS A 203 -23.60 -19.47 -8.72
N PRO A 204 -24.46 -18.97 -7.81
CA PRO A 204 -25.02 -19.83 -6.77
C PRO A 204 -25.82 -20.92 -7.46
N THR A 205 -25.32 -22.14 -7.42
CA THR A 205 -26.15 -23.34 -7.61
C THR A 205 -27.18 -23.35 -6.49
N LYS A 206 -28.45 -23.42 -6.84
CA LYS A 206 -29.57 -23.52 -5.89
C LYS A 206 -29.32 -24.71 -4.96
N GLY A 207 -29.01 -24.47 -3.70
CA GLY A 207 -28.94 -25.52 -2.68
C GLY A 207 -28.00 -25.34 -1.50
N ASP A 208 -27.12 -24.35 -1.48
CA ASP A 208 -26.15 -24.21 -0.38
C ASP A 208 -26.63 -23.24 0.71
N THR A 209 -26.82 -23.75 1.90
CA THR A 209 -26.99 -23.01 3.15
C THR A 209 -25.69 -22.23 3.49
N PRO A 210 -25.79 -20.98 3.99
CA PRO A 210 -24.61 -20.19 4.33
C PRO A 210 -23.94 -20.71 5.61
N GLN A 211 -22.97 -21.59 5.48
CA GLN A 211 -22.00 -21.80 6.55
C GLN A 211 -20.95 -20.69 6.49
N GLU A 212 -20.66 -20.09 7.64
CA GLU A 212 -19.57 -19.13 7.87
C GLU A 212 -18.23 -19.70 7.37
N ARG A 213 -17.86 -19.39 6.15
CA ARG A 213 -16.51 -19.63 5.64
C ARG A 213 -15.78 -18.30 5.65
N ASP A 214 -14.76 -18.22 6.47
CA ASP A 214 -13.75 -17.17 6.44
C ASP A 214 -13.08 -17.19 5.04
N ARG A 215 -13.49 -16.26 4.15
CA ARG A 215 -13.28 -16.36 2.69
C ARG A 215 -12.03 -15.65 2.19
N THR A 216 -11.06 -15.46 3.06
CA THR A 216 -9.73 -15.01 2.66
C THR A 216 -8.81 -16.22 2.65
N HIS A 217 -8.52 -16.78 1.47
CA HIS A 217 -7.52 -17.85 1.37
C HIS A 217 -6.14 -17.31 1.67
N VAL A 218 -5.66 -17.57 2.89
CA VAL A 218 -4.32 -17.22 3.34
C VAL A 218 -3.35 -18.29 2.87
N ILE A 219 -2.57 -18.01 1.84
CA ILE A 219 -1.42 -18.82 1.47
C ILE A 219 -0.23 -18.32 2.31
N LYS A 220 0.03 -18.97 3.45
CA LYS A 220 1.24 -18.71 4.23
C LYS A 220 2.43 -19.30 3.49
N THR A 221 3.20 -18.47 2.81
CA THR A 221 4.54 -18.86 2.39
C THR A 221 5.46 -18.74 3.61
N LYS A 222 5.92 -19.88 4.14
CA LYS A 222 7.03 -19.89 5.10
C LYS A 222 8.28 -19.41 4.36
N ASN A 223 8.62 -18.14 4.45
CA ASN A 223 9.96 -17.70 4.12
C ASN A 223 10.88 -18.04 5.28
N LYS A 224 11.91 -18.83 4.95
CA LYS A 224 13.01 -19.18 5.80
C LYS A 224 13.63 -17.91 6.41
N ALA A 225 13.63 -17.81 7.72
CA ALA A 225 14.73 -17.17 8.44
C ALA A 225 16.01 -17.91 8.05
N ASP A 226 17.11 -17.15 7.89
CA ASP A 226 18.47 -17.55 7.51
C ASP A 226 18.75 -17.69 6.02
N SER A 227 19.03 -16.54 5.41
CA SER A 227 20.09 -16.39 4.42
C SER A 227 20.56 -14.94 4.42
N GLN A 228 21.64 -14.67 5.15
CA GLN A 228 22.56 -13.59 4.83
C GLN A 228 23.09 -13.88 3.42
N HIS A 229 22.63 -13.16 2.43
CA HIS A 229 23.28 -13.06 1.14
C HIS A 229 23.33 -11.61 0.74
N GLU A 230 24.57 -11.11 0.85
CA GLU A 230 25.05 -9.91 0.18
C GLU A 230 24.56 -9.87 -1.26
N LEU A 231 23.88 -8.78 -1.60
CA LEU A 231 23.54 -8.44 -2.99
C LEU A 231 24.83 -8.00 -3.69
N THR A 232 25.64 -8.95 -4.16
CA THR A 232 26.69 -8.69 -5.13
C THR A 232 26.09 -8.86 -6.52
N TYR A 233 25.84 -7.74 -7.20
CA TYR A 233 25.60 -7.74 -8.63
C TYR A 233 26.95 -7.83 -9.35
N ARG A 234 27.11 -8.85 -10.19
CA ARG A 234 28.05 -8.86 -11.33
C ARG A 234 27.36 -8.29 -12.55
#